data_8ad5994c0db172eabc56a75875d2d50d
#
_entry.id   8ad5994c0db172eabc56a75875d2d50d
#
_cell.length_a   1.000
_cell.length_b   1.000
_cell.length_c   1.000
_cell.angle_alpha   90.00
_cell.angle_beta   90.00
_cell.angle_gamma   90.00
#
_symmetry.space_group_name_H-M   'P 1'
#
loop_
_entity.id
_entity.type
_entity.pdbx_description
1 polymer ?
#
loop_
_entity_poly.entity_id
_entity_poly.type
_entity_poly.pdbx_seq_one_letter_code
_entity_poly.pdbx_strand_id
1 'polypeptide(L)'
;MNDLVYCGRAVPHCTAELVAPSPPVVEPLALPVPGRGGMHLLGARTAPLPIRVRLHLDAGVALDAAARASVRHEISSVLRSAEAGELAPPSETGYTYAPCMLTASSGWDDLFEAGSMDVTFTCLDPIAYGREAGSTEGTFDVGGTAPTWPVIELVASGAARVAVADASGLDVEIAGGAAAGARVLIDVLAEAVTVDGADAAARISLESRFAALAPGRHAMTFTGCTSHTVIWRERWL
;
A
#
# COMPACT_ATOMS: atom_id res chain seq x y z
N MET A 1 19.99 1.44 -8.96
CA MET A 1 19.78 0.00 -8.89
C MET A 1 18.55 -0.27 -9.74
N ASN A 2 18.71 -1.05 -10.80
CA ASN A 2 17.61 -1.30 -11.76
C ASN A 2 17.01 -2.69 -11.53
N ASP A 3 16.76 -3.01 -10.26
CA ASP A 3 16.23 -4.32 -9.89
C ASP A 3 14.71 -4.24 -9.74
N LEU A 4 14.01 -5.20 -10.30
CA LEU A 4 12.61 -5.44 -10.00
C LEU A 4 12.53 -6.28 -8.72
N VAL A 5 11.85 -5.77 -7.71
CA VAL A 5 11.59 -6.51 -6.47
C VAL A 5 10.10 -6.86 -6.38
N TYR A 6 9.81 -8.15 -6.25
CA TYR A 6 8.45 -8.65 -6.09
C TYR A 6 8.36 -9.59 -4.89
N CYS A 7 7.39 -9.35 -4.01
CA CYS A 7 7.25 -10.07 -2.73
C CYS A 7 8.55 -10.06 -1.90
N GLY A 8 9.26 -8.93 -1.87
CA GLY A 8 10.52 -8.76 -1.13
C GLY A 8 11.74 -9.46 -1.74
N ARG A 9 11.62 -10.02 -2.96
CA ARG A 9 12.69 -10.75 -3.66
C ARG A 9 13.04 -10.05 -4.97
N ALA A 10 14.33 -9.78 -5.19
CA ALA A 10 14.81 -9.29 -6.49
C ALA A 10 14.75 -10.40 -7.54
N VAL A 11 14.41 -10.03 -8.78
CA VAL A 11 14.44 -10.96 -9.91
C VAL A 11 15.90 -11.25 -10.27
N PRO A 12 16.35 -12.52 -10.21
CA PRO A 12 17.74 -12.86 -10.49
C PRO A 12 18.07 -12.81 -11.99
N HIS A 13 19.35 -12.68 -12.31
CA HIS A 13 19.89 -12.74 -13.68
C HIS A 13 19.38 -11.69 -14.67
N CYS A 14 18.67 -10.69 -14.18
CA CYS A 14 18.09 -9.65 -15.01
C CYS A 14 18.26 -8.28 -14.37
N THR A 15 18.58 -7.30 -15.19
CA THR A 15 18.28 -5.90 -14.90
C THR A 15 16.88 -5.57 -15.39
N ALA A 16 16.25 -4.57 -14.80
CA ALA A 16 14.87 -4.25 -15.11
C ALA A 16 14.70 -2.76 -15.47
N GLU A 17 13.77 -2.48 -16.37
CA GLU A 17 13.39 -1.15 -16.82
C GLU A 17 11.86 -0.99 -16.72
N LEU A 18 11.39 0.10 -16.11
CA LEU A 18 9.98 0.44 -16.11
C LEU A 18 9.57 0.98 -17.49
N VAL A 19 8.64 0.28 -18.14
CA VAL A 19 8.09 0.70 -19.43
C VAL A 19 6.89 1.62 -19.16
N ALA A 20 7.11 2.92 -19.28
CA ALA A 20 6.16 4.03 -19.17
C ALA A 20 4.84 3.69 -18.43
N PRO A 21 4.71 4.05 -17.14
CA PRO A 21 3.49 3.80 -16.39
C PRO A 21 2.32 4.53 -17.05
N SER A 22 1.19 3.84 -17.20
CA SER A 22 -0.04 4.49 -17.61
C SER A 22 -0.61 5.27 -16.41
N PRO A 23 -1.19 6.47 -16.62
CA PRO A 23 -1.90 7.13 -15.55
C PRO A 23 -3.08 6.27 -15.09
N PRO A 24 -3.49 6.38 -13.82
CA PRO A 24 -4.67 5.69 -13.32
C PRO A 24 -5.91 6.02 -14.16
N VAL A 25 -6.65 5.00 -14.57
CA VAL A 25 -7.87 5.14 -15.37
C VAL A 25 -9.07 5.11 -14.44
N VAL A 26 -10.00 6.06 -14.65
CA VAL A 26 -11.27 6.09 -13.92
C VAL A 26 -12.35 5.46 -14.79
N GLU A 27 -12.98 4.40 -14.28
CA GLU A 27 -14.09 3.70 -14.91
C GLU A 27 -15.42 4.25 -14.38
N PRO A 28 -16.32 4.78 -15.24
CA PRO A 28 -17.63 5.21 -14.80
C PRO A 28 -18.52 4.00 -14.51
N LEU A 29 -19.20 4.01 -13.37
CA LEU A 29 -20.29 3.11 -13.07
C LEU A 29 -21.60 3.76 -13.56
N ALA A 30 -22.14 3.25 -14.66
CA ALA A 30 -23.30 3.88 -15.32
C ALA A 30 -24.32 2.85 -15.78
N LEU A 31 -25.60 3.23 -15.75
CA LEU A 31 -26.71 2.42 -16.21
C LEU A 31 -27.41 3.05 -17.42
N PRO A 32 -27.76 2.27 -18.47
CA PRO A 32 -28.61 2.75 -19.53
C PRO A 32 -30.03 2.97 -19.00
N VAL A 33 -30.65 4.09 -19.41
CA VAL A 33 -32.04 4.41 -19.04
C VAL A 33 -32.92 4.13 -20.26
N PRO A 34 -33.91 3.21 -20.18
CA PRO A 34 -34.81 2.93 -21.28
C PRO A 34 -35.55 4.18 -21.74
N GLY A 35 -35.62 4.39 -23.07
CA GLY A 35 -36.30 5.52 -23.68
C GLY A 35 -35.56 6.87 -23.63
N ARG A 36 -34.33 6.88 -23.08
CA ARG A 36 -33.47 8.08 -23.04
C ARG A 36 -32.12 7.79 -23.69
N GLY A 37 -31.60 8.74 -24.47
CA GLY A 37 -30.24 8.66 -24.98
C GLY A 37 -29.21 8.84 -23.86
N GLY A 38 -28.13 8.05 -23.90
CA GLY A 38 -27.05 8.10 -22.93
C GLY A 38 -27.27 7.20 -21.70
N MET A 39 -26.43 7.42 -20.68
CA MET A 39 -26.40 6.63 -19.45
C MET A 39 -26.54 7.53 -18.22
N HIS A 40 -27.06 6.99 -17.15
CA HIS A 40 -27.07 7.65 -15.84
C HIS A 40 -25.84 7.24 -15.06
N LEU A 41 -25.01 8.20 -14.67
CA LEU A 41 -23.81 7.97 -13.86
C LEU A 41 -24.21 7.68 -12.41
N LEU A 42 -23.85 6.52 -11.91
CA LEU A 42 -24.05 6.11 -10.50
C LEU A 42 -22.83 6.43 -9.64
N GLY A 43 -21.64 6.45 -10.24
CA GLY A 43 -20.38 6.68 -9.56
C GLY A 43 -19.20 6.42 -10.47
N ALA A 44 -18.01 6.40 -9.89
CA ALA A 44 -16.78 6.07 -10.60
C ALA A 44 -15.85 5.26 -9.68
N ARG A 45 -15.01 4.41 -10.27
CA ARG A 45 -13.94 3.72 -9.56
C ARG A 45 -12.64 3.86 -10.31
N THR A 46 -11.52 3.86 -9.62
CA THR A 46 -10.21 3.76 -10.26
C THR A 46 -9.99 2.31 -10.68
N ALA A 47 -9.60 2.10 -11.93
CA ALA A 47 -9.28 0.77 -12.46
C ALA A 47 -7.98 0.24 -11.85
N PRO A 48 -7.79 -1.09 -11.77
CA PRO A 48 -6.50 -1.68 -11.46
C PRO A 48 -5.40 -1.14 -12.39
N LEU A 49 -4.21 -0.89 -11.83
CA LEU A 49 -3.09 -0.27 -12.57
C LEU A 49 -2.20 -1.36 -13.19
N PRO A 50 -2.07 -1.44 -14.54
CA PRO A 50 -1.08 -2.28 -15.17
C PRO A 50 0.30 -1.61 -15.11
N ILE A 51 1.28 -2.29 -14.52
CA ILE A 51 2.68 -1.87 -14.48
C ILE A 51 3.47 -2.81 -15.39
N ARG A 52 4.00 -2.28 -16.47
CA ARG A 52 4.83 -3.04 -17.42
C ARG A 52 6.30 -2.81 -17.12
N VAL A 53 7.03 -3.90 -16.97
CA VAL A 53 8.47 -3.90 -16.71
C VAL A 53 9.15 -4.73 -17.81
N ARG A 54 10.22 -4.21 -18.37
CA ARG A 54 11.10 -4.95 -19.26
C ARG A 54 12.26 -5.51 -18.48
N LEU A 55 12.44 -6.83 -18.55
CA LEU A 55 13.57 -7.54 -17.98
C LEU A 55 14.62 -7.73 -19.08
N HIS A 56 15.84 -7.34 -18.79
CA HIS A 56 16.99 -7.54 -19.66
C HIS A 56 17.89 -8.59 -19.04
N LEU A 57 18.25 -9.62 -19.80
CA LEU A 57 19.15 -10.67 -19.34
C LEU A 57 20.55 -10.09 -19.09
N ASP A 58 21.13 -10.39 -17.95
CA ASP A 58 22.45 -9.88 -17.57
C ASP A 58 23.54 -10.42 -18.51
N ALA A 59 24.52 -9.57 -18.82
CA ALA A 59 25.66 -9.97 -19.63
C ALA A 59 26.47 -11.07 -18.93
N GLY A 60 26.80 -12.14 -19.68
CA GLY A 60 27.61 -13.25 -19.17
C GLY A 60 26.81 -14.43 -18.59
N VAL A 61 25.48 -14.37 -18.62
CA VAL A 61 24.67 -15.56 -18.34
C VAL A 61 24.90 -16.60 -19.43
N ALA A 62 25.31 -17.81 -19.03
CA ALA A 62 25.47 -18.91 -19.98
C ALA A 62 24.11 -19.29 -20.58
N LEU A 63 24.08 -19.51 -21.91
CA LEU A 63 22.85 -19.75 -22.66
C LEU A 63 22.76 -21.17 -23.23
N ASP A 64 23.53 -22.13 -22.70
CA ASP A 64 23.29 -23.54 -23.02
C ASP A 64 21.94 -24.03 -22.47
N ALA A 65 21.42 -25.13 -22.94
CA ALA A 65 20.08 -25.60 -22.61
C ALA A 65 19.87 -25.85 -21.10
N ALA A 66 20.90 -26.29 -20.39
CA ALA A 66 20.80 -26.55 -18.93
C ALA A 66 20.78 -25.22 -18.16
N ALA A 67 21.64 -24.27 -18.53
CA ALA A 67 21.68 -22.94 -17.93
C ALA A 67 20.39 -22.15 -18.18
N ARG A 68 19.83 -22.18 -19.40
CA ARG A 68 18.52 -21.57 -19.70
C ARG A 68 17.41 -22.16 -18.84
N ALA A 69 17.41 -23.48 -18.60
CA ALA A 69 16.41 -24.11 -17.72
C ALA A 69 16.55 -23.64 -16.27
N SER A 70 17.78 -23.57 -15.73
CA SER A 70 18.03 -23.07 -14.37
C SER A 70 17.57 -21.64 -14.20
N VAL A 71 18.01 -20.73 -15.08
CA VAL A 71 17.65 -19.30 -15.06
C VAL A 71 16.12 -19.12 -15.14
N ARG A 72 15.44 -19.86 -16.02
CA ARG A 72 13.98 -19.85 -16.12
C ARG A 72 13.31 -20.24 -14.80
N HIS A 73 13.79 -21.30 -14.14
CA HIS A 73 13.22 -21.73 -12.87
C HIS A 73 13.48 -20.74 -11.75
N GLU A 74 14.65 -20.13 -11.69
CA GLU A 74 15.00 -19.13 -10.69
C GLU A 74 14.16 -17.85 -10.83
N ILE A 75 14.05 -17.31 -12.05
CA ILE A 75 13.17 -16.17 -12.33
C ILE A 75 11.70 -16.53 -12.02
N SER A 76 11.23 -17.70 -12.48
CA SER A 76 9.86 -18.15 -12.21
C SER A 76 9.57 -18.27 -10.71
N SER A 77 10.57 -18.67 -9.90
CA SER A 77 10.40 -18.80 -8.45
C SER A 77 10.12 -17.47 -7.76
N VAL A 78 10.52 -16.35 -8.35
CA VAL A 78 10.26 -15.01 -7.85
C VAL A 78 8.96 -14.47 -8.43
N LEU A 79 8.77 -14.58 -9.75
CA LEU A 79 7.63 -13.97 -10.45
C LEU A 79 6.30 -14.71 -10.22
N ARG A 80 6.36 -16.03 -9.95
CA ARG A 80 5.16 -16.86 -9.75
C ARG A 80 4.75 -16.83 -8.28
N SER A 81 3.81 -15.96 -7.95
CA SER A 81 3.10 -15.98 -6.67
C SER A 81 1.66 -16.42 -6.86
N ALA A 82 1.15 -17.27 -5.98
CA ALA A 82 -0.27 -17.65 -5.94
C ALA A 82 -1.11 -16.55 -5.29
N GLU A 83 -0.49 -15.68 -4.53
CA GLU A 83 -1.11 -14.56 -3.83
C GLU A 83 -0.59 -13.24 -4.39
N ALA A 84 -1.42 -12.22 -4.34
CA ALA A 84 -1.01 -10.88 -4.70
C ALA A 84 0.00 -10.34 -3.68
N GLY A 85 1.07 -9.74 -4.16
CA GLY A 85 2.17 -9.28 -3.34
C GLY A 85 2.56 -7.83 -3.56
N GLU A 86 3.58 -7.38 -2.83
CA GLU A 86 4.16 -6.06 -2.99
C GLU A 86 5.13 -6.05 -4.19
N LEU A 87 5.02 -5.03 -5.03
CA LEU A 87 5.87 -4.76 -6.17
C LEU A 87 6.63 -3.45 -5.94
N ALA A 88 7.96 -3.48 -5.98
CA ALA A 88 8.81 -2.30 -6.10
C ALA A 88 9.34 -2.25 -7.53
N PRO A 89 8.81 -1.35 -8.39
CA PRO A 89 9.25 -1.25 -9.77
C PRO A 89 10.66 -0.64 -9.85
N PRO A 90 11.44 -0.97 -10.90
CA PRO A 90 12.71 -0.32 -11.12
C PRO A 90 12.51 1.18 -11.37
N SER A 91 13.49 2.00 -10.98
CA SER A 91 13.51 3.45 -11.16
C SER A 91 12.52 4.27 -10.31
N GLU A 92 11.56 3.67 -9.66
CA GLU A 92 10.68 4.33 -8.68
C GLU A 92 11.18 4.10 -7.25
N THR A 93 12.37 4.63 -6.97
CA THR A 93 12.99 4.43 -5.65
C THR A 93 12.13 5.01 -4.53
N GLY A 94 11.76 4.17 -3.58
CA GLY A 94 10.97 4.55 -2.41
C GLY A 94 9.46 4.40 -2.58
N TYR A 95 9.00 3.89 -3.74
CA TYR A 95 7.60 3.56 -3.96
C TYR A 95 7.39 2.07 -4.15
N THR A 96 6.29 1.57 -3.63
CA THR A 96 5.83 0.19 -3.85
C THR A 96 4.34 0.18 -4.15
N TYR A 97 3.89 -0.88 -4.81
CA TYR A 97 2.49 -1.10 -5.15
C TYR A 97 2.03 -2.42 -4.56
N ALA A 98 0.88 -2.44 -3.92
CA ALA A 98 0.30 -3.65 -3.32
C ALA A 98 -1.23 -3.50 -3.19
N PRO A 99 -1.97 -4.60 -3.41
CA PRO A 99 -1.53 -5.92 -3.86
C PRO A 99 -1.38 -6.01 -5.39
N CYS A 100 -0.29 -6.58 -5.86
CA CYS A 100 0.01 -6.76 -7.29
C CYS A 100 0.15 -8.24 -7.65
N MET A 101 -0.18 -8.58 -8.88
CA MET A 101 -0.01 -9.92 -9.46
C MET A 101 0.60 -9.84 -10.85
N LEU A 102 1.47 -10.78 -11.19
CA LEU A 102 1.92 -10.96 -12.58
C LEU A 102 0.75 -11.49 -13.42
N THR A 103 0.36 -10.74 -14.45
CA THR A 103 -0.80 -11.08 -15.30
C THR A 103 -0.44 -11.38 -16.75
N ALA A 104 0.73 -10.93 -17.24
CA ALA A 104 1.19 -11.23 -18.58
C ALA A 104 2.71 -11.22 -18.69
N SER A 105 3.24 -11.96 -19.67
CA SER A 105 4.64 -11.90 -20.11
C SER A 105 4.73 -12.15 -21.62
N SER A 106 5.76 -11.59 -22.27
CA SER A 106 5.99 -11.82 -23.70
C SER A 106 6.53 -13.23 -24.00
N GLY A 107 7.20 -13.83 -23.05
CA GLY A 107 7.68 -15.21 -23.15
C GLY A 107 9.18 -15.38 -22.93
N TRP A 108 9.59 -16.64 -22.70
CA TRP A 108 10.99 -16.98 -22.43
C TRP A 108 11.89 -16.88 -23.66
N ASP A 109 11.32 -17.10 -24.85
CA ASP A 109 12.07 -17.01 -26.11
C ASP A 109 12.55 -15.58 -26.33
N ASP A 110 11.72 -14.58 -25.99
CA ASP A 110 12.12 -13.17 -26.06
C ASP A 110 13.31 -12.88 -25.13
N LEU A 111 13.31 -13.42 -23.91
CA LEU A 111 14.41 -13.24 -22.96
C LEU A 111 15.71 -13.89 -23.48
N PHE A 112 15.65 -15.13 -23.97
CA PHE A 112 16.85 -15.90 -24.32
C PHE A 112 17.35 -15.67 -25.76
N GLU A 113 16.47 -15.28 -26.67
CA GLU A 113 16.82 -15.05 -28.07
C GLU A 113 17.04 -13.55 -28.37
N ALA A 114 16.16 -12.68 -27.84
CA ALA A 114 16.26 -11.23 -28.01
C ALA A 114 16.95 -10.52 -26.85
N GLY A 115 17.27 -11.20 -25.75
CA GLY A 115 17.94 -10.65 -24.59
C GLY A 115 17.01 -9.87 -23.63
N SER A 116 15.71 -9.79 -23.90
CA SER A 116 14.78 -9.10 -23.03
C SER A 116 13.36 -9.65 -23.14
N MET A 117 12.57 -9.57 -22.07
CA MET A 117 11.14 -9.86 -22.09
C MET A 117 10.35 -8.80 -21.32
N ASP A 118 9.13 -8.55 -21.77
CA ASP A 118 8.18 -7.70 -21.07
C ASP A 118 7.33 -8.55 -20.12
N VAL A 119 7.21 -8.09 -18.88
CA VAL A 119 6.29 -8.62 -17.87
C VAL A 119 5.31 -7.54 -17.44
N THR A 120 4.06 -7.91 -17.21
CA THR A 120 3.01 -6.97 -16.77
C THR A 120 2.45 -7.44 -15.44
N PHE A 121 2.53 -6.57 -14.45
CA PHE A 121 1.85 -6.73 -13.17
C PHE A 121 0.56 -5.93 -13.19
N THR A 122 -0.50 -6.48 -12.65
CA THR A 122 -1.74 -5.75 -12.38
C THR A 122 -1.81 -5.46 -10.89
N CYS A 123 -1.77 -4.19 -10.53
CA CYS A 123 -1.92 -3.72 -9.18
C CYS A 123 -3.40 -3.44 -8.92
N LEU A 124 -3.98 -4.17 -7.96
CA LEU A 124 -5.42 -4.12 -7.68
C LEU A 124 -5.80 -2.84 -6.92
N ASP A 125 -4.89 -2.31 -6.09
CA ASP A 125 -4.98 -0.95 -5.55
C ASP A 125 -4.03 -0.05 -6.38
N PRO A 126 -4.55 0.88 -7.18
CA PRO A 126 -3.76 1.73 -8.06
C PRO A 126 -3.04 2.86 -7.32
N ILE A 127 -2.66 2.63 -6.09
CA ILE A 127 -1.95 3.55 -5.21
C ILE A 127 -0.48 3.18 -5.12
N ALA A 128 0.41 4.14 -5.34
CA ALA A 128 1.80 4.00 -4.97
C ALA A 128 1.96 4.31 -3.47
N TYR A 129 2.51 3.36 -2.74
CA TYR A 129 2.83 3.51 -1.34
C TYR A 129 4.26 4.04 -1.21
N GLY A 130 4.37 5.25 -0.69
CA GLY A 130 5.64 5.91 -0.43
C GLY A 130 6.29 5.45 0.87
N ARG A 131 7.14 6.31 1.41
CA ARG A 131 7.86 6.06 2.66
C ARG A 131 6.90 6.03 3.85
N GLU A 132 7.19 5.17 4.83
CA GLU A 132 6.60 5.27 6.15
C GLU A 132 7.14 6.52 6.85
N ALA A 133 6.27 7.29 7.42
CA ALA A 133 6.55 8.50 8.17
C ALA A 133 5.91 8.42 9.56
N GLY A 134 6.41 9.18 10.50
CA GLY A 134 5.86 9.20 11.84
C GLY A 134 6.09 10.55 12.54
N SER A 135 5.24 10.84 13.51
CA SER A 135 5.35 12.03 14.35
C SER A 135 5.01 11.71 15.80
N THR A 136 5.75 12.32 16.70
CA THR A 136 5.46 12.37 18.15
C THR A 136 4.87 13.72 18.57
N GLU A 137 4.62 14.60 17.60
CA GLU A 137 4.00 15.90 17.82
C GLU A 137 2.52 15.86 17.47
N GLY A 138 1.72 16.72 18.13
CA GLY A 138 0.30 16.87 17.83
C GLY A 138 0.03 17.53 16.48
N THR A 139 1.04 18.17 15.87
CA THR A 139 0.91 18.83 14.56
C THR A 139 1.96 18.28 13.60
N PHE A 140 1.52 17.80 12.42
CA PHE A 140 2.40 17.21 11.41
C PHE A 140 1.79 17.34 10.01
N ASP A 141 2.60 17.10 8.98
CA ASP A 141 2.17 17.15 7.59
C ASP A 141 2.15 15.73 7.00
N VAL A 142 1.03 15.34 6.41
CA VAL A 142 0.85 14.08 5.69
C VAL A 142 1.15 14.33 4.21
N GLY A 143 2.19 13.68 3.68
CA GLY A 143 2.54 13.73 2.27
C GLY A 143 1.63 12.84 1.41
N GLY A 144 1.81 12.95 0.08
CA GLY A 144 1.03 12.17 -0.87
C GLY A 144 -0.07 12.96 -1.56
N THR A 145 -0.88 12.25 -2.35
CA THR A 145 -2.05 12.79 -3.08
C THR A 145 -3.34 12.07 -2.71
N ALA A 146 -3.25 10.95 -1.98
CA ALA A 146 -4.38 10.15 -1.53
C ALA A 146 -4.43 10.05 0.00
N PRO A 147 -5.62 9.90 0.60
CA PRO A 147 -5.77 9.73 2.05
C PRO A 147 -5.04 8.50 2.56
N THR A 148 -4.53 8.57 3.78
CA THR A 148 -3.85 7.47 4.48
C THR A 148 -4.51 7.15 5.80
N TRP A 149 -4.38 5.91 6.26
CA TRP A 149 -4.89 5.43 7.54
C TRP A 149 -3.71 5.22 8.49
N PRO A 150 -3.59 6.06 9.54
CA PRO A 150 -2.48 5.93 10.47
C PRO A 150 -2.65 4.76 11.44
N VAL A 151 -1.53 4.31 11.97
CA VAL A 151 -1.46 3.54 13.20
C VAL A 151 -1.02 4.50 14.30
N ILE A 152 -1.75 4.54 15.41
CA ILE A 152 -1.49 5.46 16.50
C ILE A 152 -1.13 4.66 17.75
N GLU A 153 0.07 4.89 18.26
CA GLU A 153 0.55 4.29 19.50
C GLU A 153 0.48 5.32 20.62
N LEU A 154 -0.10 4.94 21.76
CA LEU A 154 -0.19 5.77 22.94
C LEU A 154 0.33 5.03 24.17
N VAL A 155 0.92 5.77 25.11
CA VAL A 155 1.17 5.28 26.46
C VAL A 155 0.16 5.94 27.40
N ALA A 156 -0.73 5.15 27.99
CA ALA A 156 -1.80 5.67 28.83
C ALA A 156 -1.27 6.31 30.11
N SER A 157 -1.94 7.38 30.55
CA SER A 157 -1.62 8.07 31.81
C SER A 157 -2.32 7.50 33.03
N GLY A 158 -3.24 6.53 32.85
CA GLY A 158 -4.13 6.04 33.91
C GLY A 158 -5.43 6.83 34.06
N ALA A 159 -5.70 7.75 33.10
CA ALA A 159 -6.95 8.47 33.07
C ALA A 159 -8.15 7.57 32.72
N ALA A 160 -9.33 7.92 33.18
CA ALA A 160 -10.57 7.19 32.90
C ALA A 160 -11.02 7.28 31.43
N ARG A 161 -10.35 8.09 30.63
CA ARG A 161 -10.62 8.29 29.20
C ARG A 161 -9.30 8.36 28.43
N VAL A 162 -9.19 7.60 27.35
CA VAL A 162 -8.13 7.76 26.36
C VAL A 162 -8.81 8.10 25.03
N ALA A 163 -8.42 9.20 24.41
CA ALA A 163 -9.03 9.62 23.15
C ALA A 163 -8.02 10.29 22.22
N VAL A 164 -8.27 10.15 20.93
CA VAL A 164 -7.54 10.80 19.83
C VAL A 164 -8.56 11.43 18.91
N ALA A 165 -8.36 12.69 18.55
CA ALA A 165 -9.23 13.38 17.61
C ALA A 165 -8.43 14.27 16.65
N ASP A 166 -8.92 14.38 15.41
CA ASP A 166 -8.40 15.27 14.36
C ASP A 166 -9.52 15.94 13.58
N ALA A 167 -9.25 17.10 13.00
CA ALA A 167 -10.23 17.87 12.22
C ALA A 167 -10.70 17.13 10.94
N SER A 168 -9.99 16.11 10.47
CA SER A 168 -10.40 15.25 9.34
C SER A 168 -11.62 14.36 9.64
N GLY A 169 -12.07 14.32 10.91
CA GLY A 169 -13.16 13.48 11.38
C GLY A 169 -12.71 12.19 12.08
N LEU A 170 -11.42 11.96 12.23
CA LEU A 170 -10.90 10.91 13.09
C LEU A 170 -11.24 11.29 14.55
N ASP A 171 -11.96 10.43 15.24
CA ASP A 171 -12.32 10.59 16.65
C ASP A 171 -12.48 9.20 17.27
N VAL A 172 -11.48 8.76 18.01
CA VAL A 172 -11.49 7.43 18.64
C VAL A 172 -11.35 7.57 20.15
N GLU A 173 -12.33 7.06 20.87
CA GLU A 173 -12.38 7.08 22.33
C GLU A 173 -12.48 5.68 22.92
N ILE A 174 -11.66 5.42 23.94
CA ILE A 174 -11.66 4.19 24.72
C ILE A 174 -12.32 4.50 26.06
N ALA A 175 -13.52 3.99 26.25
CA ALA A 175 -14.28 4.12 27.49
C ALA A 175 -13.59 3.36 28.64
N GLY A 176 -13.57 3.98 29.82
CA GLY A 176 -12.90 3.42 30.99
C GLY A 176 -11.37 3.54 30.95
N GLY A 177 -10.81 4.24 29.98
CA GLY A 177 -9.37 4.52 29.87
C GLY A 177 -8.48 3.28 29.83
N ALA A 178 -7.23 3.41 30.23
CA ALA A 178 -6.27 2.31 30.38
C ALA A 178 -5.38 2.55 31.59
N ALA A 179 -4.80 1.48 32.14
CA ALA A 179 -3.88 1.61 33.28
C ALA A 179 -2.68 2.52 32.93
N ALA A 180 -2.13 3.22 33.91
CA ALA A 180 -0.95 4.04 33.69
C ALA A 180 0.20 3.19 33.13
N GLY A 181 0.84 3.64 32.05
CA GLY A 181 1.90 2.93 31.36
C GLY A 181 1.45 1.86 30.36
N ALA A 182 0.15 1.55 30.30
CA ALA A 182 -0.38 0.60 29.30
C ALA A 182 -0.18 1.12 27.87
N ARG A 183 0.20 0.23 26.97
CA ARG A 183 0.36 0.53 25.53
C ARG A 183 -0.99 0.38 24.83
N VAL A 184 -1.46 1.46 24.24
CA VAL A 184 -2.68 1.48 23.44
C VAL A 184 -2.26 1.61 21.96
N LEU A 185 -2.72 0.69 21.11
CA LEU A 185 -2.54 0.74 19.67
C LEU A 185 -3.91 0.93 19.02
N ILE A 186 -4.03 1.93 18.17
CA ILE A 186 -5.21 2.21 17.34
C ILE A 186 -4.81 2.02 15.89
N ASP A 187 -5.33 1.00 15.23
CA ASP A 187 -5.20 0.79 13.79
C ASP A 187 -6.45 1.37 13.11
N VAL A 188 -6.27 2.50 12.43
CA VAL A 188 -7.39 3.22 11.82
C VAL A 188 -7.94 2.47 10.59
N LEU A 189 -7.10 1.76 9.84
CA LEU A 189 -7.55 0.99 8.68
C LEU A 189 -8.34 -0.26 9.09
N ALA A 190 -7.88 -0.96 10.12
CA ALA A 190 -8.55 -2.14 10.64
C ALA A 190 -9.74 -1.82 11.54
N GLU A 191 -9.94 -0.53 11.90
CA GLU A 191 -10.92 -0.06 12.89
C GLU A 191 -10.76 -0.82 14.23
N ALA A 192 -9.51 -1.09 14.61
CA ALA A 192 -9.18 -1.93 15.74
C ALA A 192 -8.39 -1.16 16.81
N VAL A 193 -8.64 -1.51 18.05
CA VAL A 193 -7.91 -0.98 19.20
C VAL A 193 -7.43 -2.13 20.08
N THR A 194 -6.16 -2.10 20.47
CA THR A 194 -5.62 -3.03 21.45
C THR A 194 -5.02 -2.29 22.65
N VAL A 195 -5.08 -2.90 23.82
CA VAL A 195 -4.43 -2.44 25.06
C VAL A 195 -3.52 -3.54 25.55
N ASP A 196 -2.20 -3.26 25.64
CA ASP A 196 -1.16 -4.24 25.97
C ASP A 196 -1.23 -5.50 25.09
N GLY A 197 -1.60 -5.33 23.81
CA GLY A 197 -1.76 -6.40 22.83
C GLY A 197 -3.08 -7.19 22.94
N ALA A 198 -3.91 -6.92 23.92
CA ALA A 198 -5.23 -7.51 24.02
C ALA A 198 -6.29 -6.67 23.30
N ASP A 199 -7.22 -7.33 22.59
CA ASP A 199 -8.32 -6.66 21.90
C ASP A 199 -9.17 -5.83 22.89
N ALA A 200 -9.43 -4.59 22.53
CA ALA A 200 -10.22 -3.64 23.30
C ALA A 200 -11.48 -3.15 22.58
N ALA A 201 -11.93 -3.87 21.53
CA ALA A 201 -13.10 -3.48 20.73
C ALA A 201 -14.36 -3.17 21.54
N ALA A 202 -14.64 -3.96 22.59
CA ALA A 202 -15.79 -3.74 23.48
C ALA A 202 -15.72 -2.44 24.29
N ARG A 203 -14.58 -1.75 24.29
CA ARG A 203 -14.34 -0.50 25.02
C ARG A 203 -14.33 0.72 24.12
N ILE A 204 -14.40 0.54 22.81
CA ILE A 204 -14.49 1.64 21.84
C ILE A 204 -15.87 2.29 22.01
N SER A 205 -15.90 3.63 22.15
CA SER A 205 -17.16 4.38 22.19
C SER A 205 -17.92 4.22 20.87
N LEU A 206 -19.24 4.09 20.94
CA LEU A 206 -20.10 4.01 19.75
C LEU A 206 -20.08 5.28 18.89
N GLU A 207 -19.60 6.39 19.44
CA GLU A 207 -19.44 7.65 18.72
C GLU A 207 -18.08 7.73 17.98
N SER A 208 -17.18 6.76 18.22
CA SER A 208 -15.87 6.73 17.60
C SER A 208 -15.97 6.61 16.07
N ARG A 209 -15.07 7.32 15.40
CA ARG A 209 -14.94 7.35 13.94
C ARG A 209 -13.50 7.13 13.53
N PHE A 210 -13.29 6.11 12.72
CA PHE A 210 -11.99 5.76 12.14
C PHE A 210 -11.86 6.40 10.75
N ALA A 211 -11.48 7.67 10.70
CA ALA A 211 -11.36 8.41 9.45
C ALA A 211 -9.91 8.47 8.97
N ALA A 212 -9.72 8.37 7.65
CA ALA A 212 -8.41 8.56 7.04
C ALA A 212 -7.94 10.01 7.15
N LEU A 213 -6.62 10.20 7.20
CA LEU A 213 -5.98 11.51 7.12
C LEU A 213 -5.82 11.89 5.63
N ALA A 214 -6.34 13.05 5.24
CA ALA A 214 -6.10 13.62 3.92
C ALA A 214 -4.64 14.12 3.80
N PRO A 215 -4.08 14.24 2.60
CA PRO A 215 -2.81 14.94 2.42
C PRO A 215 -2.88 16.39 2.95
N GLY A 216 -1.82 16.84 3.63
CA GLY A 216 -1.72 18.19 4.18
C GLY A 216 -1.47 18.21 5.69
N ARG A 217 -1.69 19.38 6.28
CA ARG A 217 -1.39 19.63 7.68
C ARG A 217 -2.52 19.14 8.60
N HIS A 218 -2.15 18.40 9.63
CA HIS A 218 -3.02 17.87 10.67
C HIS A 218 -2.68 18.45 12.03
N ALA A 219 -3.71 18.57 12.89
CA ALA A 219 -3.57 18.96 14.29
C ALA A 219 -4.39 18.00 15.13
N MET A 220 -3.73 16.95 15.60
CA MET A 220 -4.34 15.94 16.46
C MET A 220 -4.32 16.33 17.93
N THR A 221 -5.37 16.00 18.63
CA THR A 221 -5.47 16.11 20.08
C THR A 221 -5.45 14.74 20.72
N PHE A 222 -4.67 14.59 21.77
CA PHE A 222 -4.50 13.35 22.51
C PHE A 222 -4.92 13.55 23.96
N THR A 223 -5.76 12.69 24.45
CA THR A 223 -6.28 12.76 25.84
C THR A 223 -5.97 11.46 26.58
N GLY A 224 -5.56 11.55 27.85
CA GLY A 224 -5.34 10.39 28.71
C GLY A 224 -4.08 9.60 28.39
N CYS A 225 -3.10 10.18 27.70
CA CYS A 225 -1.80 9.58 27.45
C CYS A 225 -0.65 10.46 27.98
N THR A 226 0.51 9.85 28.19
CA THR A 226 1.77 10.51 28.55
C THR A 226 2.68 10.72 27.36
N SER A 227 2.55 9.89 26.34
CA SER A 227 3.25 10.01 25.06
C SER A 227 2.41 9.39 23.95
N HIS A 228 2.69 9.81 22.73
CA HIS A 228 2.03 9.31 21.53
C HIS A 228 3.02 9.25 20.35
N THR A 229 2.70 8.40 19.41
CA THR A 229 3.35 8.32 18.10
C THR A 229 2.27 8.05 17.07
N VAL A 230 2.25 8.84 16.01
CA VAL A 230 1.38 8.61 14.84
C VAL A 230 2.27 8.11 13.72
N ILE A 231 1.95 6.99 13.14
CA ILE A 231 2.70 6.34 12.07
C ILE A 231 1.78 6.23 10.86
N TRP A 232 2.24 6.66 9.69
CA TRP A 232 1.49 6.54 8.44
C TRP A 232 2.41 6.23 7.27
N ARG A 233 1.83 5.74 6.18
CA ARG A 233 2.52 5.58 4.92
C ARG A 233 1.94 6.54 3.90
N GLU A 234 2.78 7.32 3.25
CA GLU A 234 2.34 8.24 2.22
C GLU A 234 1.72 7.47 1.05
N ARG A 235 0.64 8.00 0.49
CA ARG A 235 -0.11 7.37 -0.59
C ARG A 235 -0.25 8.34 -1.77
N TRP A 236 0.09 7.84 -2.95
CA TRP A 236 0.15 8.62 -4.18
C TRP A 236 -0.74 7.98 -5.26
N LEU A 237 -1.60 8.79 -5.87
CA LEU A 237 -2.51 8.40 -6.94
C LEU A 237 -2.07 9.04 -8.26
#